data_08cb08a8146fce2345a5d0e3deedd817
#
_entry.id   08cb08a8146fce2345a5d0e3deedd817
#
_cell.length_a   1.000
_cell.length_b   1.000
_cell.length_c   1.000
_cell.angle_alpha   90.00
_cell.angle_beta   90.00
_cell.angle_gamma   90.00
#
_symmetry.space_group_name_H-M   'P 1'
#
loop_
_entity.id
_entity.type
_entity.pdbx_description
1 polymer ?
#
loop_
_entity_poly.entity_id
_entity_poly.type
_entity_poly.pdbx_seq_one_letter_code
_entity_poly.pdbx_strand_id
1 'polypeptide(L)'
;MCTGTALPGTGSFSIKYSIISEESFFKDVDWLEKNIQLLKVRASYGVVGSDVTSGNRYLYNQVYQTGDGYYFGDYPGQTPSYKEGDLGTPHVTWEKAKKFDVGLDMNLFDKISLTVDYFHDKRYDQLVSRGDIPVIIGIGHSPNNIAETINQGFDGQISYQDRFGNFDFNTNVVFSYAKNKVKYKAEAQQKYSWLAETGKPLNQPFGYKWVGYYTPEDIVKIQSGAKDAPAVPYTDIPVQAGDLKYADLNNDGTIDDFDKGAIGKPNLPSTTLGWSFGGYWKGFSFNVLFQGSFDYSFAINGTGIESFKSQFQPIHQKRWTQEKYEKGEGIEFPRLTSNPSTINSASTYMSDFWLINAW
;
A
#
# COMPACT_ATOMS: atom_id res chain seq x y z
N MET A 1 29.40 16.52 14.25
CA MET A 1 29.08 15.57 15.33
C MET A 1 27.88 16.13 16.08
N CYS A 2 26.67 15.69 15.77
CA CYS A 2 25.51 16.03 16.60
C CYS A 2 25.51 15.06 17.78
N THR A 3 25.81 15.60 18.96
CA THR A 3 25.59 14.87 20.21
C THR A 3 24.08 14.64 20.34
N GLY A 4 23.66 13.39 20.22
CA GLY A 4 22.28 13.02 20.41
C GLY A 4 21.84 13.28 21.84
N THR A 5 21.20 14.41 22.06
CA THR A 5 20.40 14.62 23.26
C THR A 5 19.15 13.74 23.13
N ALA A 6 19.01 12.80 24.03
CA ALA A 6 17.76 12.03 24.16
C ALA A 6 16.60 13.00 24.24
N LEU A 7 15.56 12.79 23.42
CA LEU A 7 14.36 13.62 23.45
C LEU A 7 13.76 13.59 24.86
N PRO A 8 13.44 14.76 25.44
CA PRO A 8 12.65 14.80 26.66
C PRO A 8 11.27 14.16 26.37
N GLY A 9 10.99 13.03 26.98
CA GLY A 9 9.74 12.32 26.84
C GLY A 9 9.76 11.01 26.03
N THR A 10 10.92 10.54 25.53
CA THR A 10 11.06 9.17 25.01
C THR A 10 11.36 8.23 26.18
N GLY A 11 10.34 7.62 26.71
CA GLY A 11 10.44 6.55 27.70
C GLY A 11 9.90 5.25 27.11
N SER A 12 10.69 4.19 27.10
CA SER A 12 10.17 2.85 26.90
C SER A 12 9.77 2.27 28.25
N PHE A 13 8.49 1.98 28.43
CA PHE A 13 8.00 1.12 29.48
C PHE A 13 7.90 -0.28 28.90
N SER A 14 8.81 -1.17 29.27
CA SER A 14 8.61 -2.60 29.04
C SER A 14 8.18 -3.22 30.35
N ILE A 15 6.95 -3.70 30.41
CA ILE A 15 6.55 -4.63 31.45
C ILE A 15 7.21 -5.95 31.09
N LYS A 16 8.16 -6.36 31.88
CA LYS A 16 8.77 -7.69 31.74
C LYS A 16 7.73 -8.74 32.03
N TYR A 17 7.66 -9.75 31.16
CA TYR A 17 6.83 -10.94 31.16
C TYR A 17 6.49 -11.49 32.55
N SER A 18 5.26 -11.97 32.74
CA SER A 18 4.90 -12.90 33.77
C SER A 18 4.89 -14.31 33.18
N ILE A 19 5.67 -15.22 33.78
CA ILE A 19 5.60 -16.65 33.47
C ILE A 19 4.51 -17.23 34.35
N ILE A 20 3.30 -17.31 33.83
CA ILE A 20 2.12 -17.73 34.58
C ILE A 20 2.24 -19.18 35.01
N SER A 21 2.91 -20.03 34.26
CA SER A 21 3.12 -21.43 34.60
C SER A 21 3.99 -21.67 35.85
N GLU A 22 4.72 -20.66 36.32
CA GLU A 22 5.52 -20.73 37.54
C GLU A 22 4.76 -20.27 38.78
N GLU A 23 3.59 -19.67 38.63
CA GLU A 23 2.77 -19.18 39.73
C GLU A 23 2.10 -20.34 40.48
N SER A 24 1.95 -20.18 41.81
CA SER A 24 1.42 -21.23 42.69
C SER A 24 0.01 -21.68 42.31
N PHE A 25 -0.89 -20.75 41.97
CA PHE A 25 -2.26 -21.06 41.57
C PHE A 25 -2.33 -21.94 40.31
N PHE A 26 -1.30 -21.85 39.42
CA PHE A 26 -1.23 -22.67 38.22
C PHE A 26 -0.77 -24.09 38.53
N LYS A 27 0.19 -24.22 39.45
CA LYS A 27 0.73 -25.52 39.94
C LYS A 27 -0.26 -26.29 40.82
N ASP A 28 -1.21 -25.57 41.43
CA ASP A 28 -2.27 -26.20 42.28
C ASP A 28 -3.31 -26.97 41.45
N VAL A 29 -3.27 -26.85 40.10
CA VAL A 29 -4.19 -27.57 39.19
C VAL A 29 -3.40 -28.60 38.40
N ASP A 30 -3.41 -29.85 38.82
CA ASP A 30 -2.67 -30.96 38.22
C ASP A 30 -2.79 -31.07 36.70
N TRP A 31 -3.98 -30.76 36.16
CA TRP A 31 -4.19 -30.81 34.73
C TRP A 31 -3.41 -29.71 34.00
N LEU A 32 -3.33 -28.50 34.54
CA LEU A 32 -2.59 -27.38 33.96
C LEU A 32 -1.09 -27.64 34.00
N GLU A 33 -0.57 -28.05 35.17
CA GLU A 33 0.85 -28.36 35.35
C GLU A 33 1.32 -29.45 34.40
N LYS A 34 0.51 -30.51 34.23
CA LYS A 34 0.87 -31.64 33.39
C LYS A 34 0.81 -31.34 31.89
N ASN A 35 -0.09 -30.48 31.43
CA ASN A 35 -0.35 -30.29 30.02
C ASN A 35 0.20 -28.98 29.45
N ILE A 36 0.54 -27.99 30.28
CA ILE A 36 1.05 -26.70 29.88
C ILE A 36 2.42 -26.48 30.53
N GLN A 37 3.49 -26.70 29.76
CA GLN A 37 4.86 -26.57 30.26
C GLN A 37 5.31 -25.12 30.36
N LEU A 38 4.76 -24.26 29.47
CA LEU A 38 5.04 -22.84 29.49
C LEU A 38 3.77 -22.07 29.16
N LEU A 39 3.44 -21.10 29.99
CA LEU A 39 2.47 -20.04 29.67
C LEU A 39 3.08 -18.72 30.12
N LYS A 40 3.43 -17.89 29.13
CA LYS A 40 4.10 -16.61 29.36
C LYS A 40 3.37 -15.52 28.61
N VAL A 41 2.99 -14.47 29.31
CA VAL A 41 2.42 -13.25 28.73
C VAL A 41 3.47 -12.16 28.72
N ARG A 42 3.59 -11.46 27.60
CA ARG A 42 4.47 -10.33 27.42
C ARG A 42 3.63 -9.09 27.09
N ALA A 43 4.02 -7.94 27.60
CA ALA A 43 3.45 -6.67 27.19
C ALA A 43 4.54 -5.61 27.14
N SER A 44 4.52 -4.77 26.13
CA SER A 44 5.41 -3.65 26.01
C SER A 44 4.69 -2.40 25.55
N TYR A 45 5.11 -1.25 26.03
CA TYR A 45 4.68 0.05 25.56
C TYR A 45 5.85 1.00 25.54
N GLY A 46 6.02 1.73 24.45
CA GLY A 46 7.12 2.67 24.31
C GLY A 46 6.87 3.76 23.30
N VAL A 47 7.64 4.85 23.43
CA VAL A 47 7.69 5.92 22.44
C VAL A 47 9.09 5.94 21.84
N VAL A 48 9.16 5.81 20.53
CA VAL A 48 10.42 5.80 19.76
C VAL A 48 10.42 7.00 18.82
N GLY A 49 11.58 7.67 18.72
CA GLY A 49 11.79 8.75 17.77
C GLY A 49 12.66 8.33 16.59
N SER A 50 12.47 8.97 15.45
CA SER A 50 13.29 8.81 14.23
C SER A 50 13.66 10.19 13.69
N ASP A 51 14.93 10.39 13.34
CA ASP A 51 15.46 11.60 12.71
C ASP A 51 15.67 11.47 11.20
N VAL A 52 15.11 10.44 10.58
CA VAL A 52 15.24 10.19 9.15
C VAL A 52 14.45 11.24 8.38
N THR A 53 15.14 12.18 7.78
CA THR A 53 14.59 13.28 6.98
C THR A 53 14.89 13.04 5.49
N SER A 54 14.33 12.11 4.84
CA SER A 54 14.34 11.87 3.35
C SER A 54 15.42 12.63 2.53
N GLY A 55 16.63 12.85 3.10
CA GLY A 55 17.76 13.51 2.45
C GLY A 55 17.91 15.03 2.70
N ASN A 56 16.92 15.74 3.18
CA ASN A 56 16.98 17.17 3.45
C ASN A 56 17.33 17.46 4.92
N ARG A 57 18.58 17.81 5.20
CA ARG A 57 19.06 18.01 6.57
C ARG A 57 18.70 19.36 7.20
N TYR A 58 18.43 20.38 6.39
CA TYR A 58 18.29 21.77 6.85
C TYR A 58 16.92 22.34 6.48
N LEU A 59 15.86 21.57 6.72
CA LEU A 59 14.48 21.96 6.39
C LEU A 59 14.02 23.27 7.06
N TYR A 60 14.69 23.69 8.13
CA TYR A 60 14.41 24.94 8.82
C TYR A 60 15.01 26.18 8.14
N ASN A 61 15.96 26.00 7.23
CA ASN A 61 16.57 27.10 6.51
C ASN A 61 15.74 27.51 5.31
N GLN A 62 15.63 28.82 5.09
CA GLN A 62 15.12 29.36 3.83
C GLN A 62 16.14 29.10 2.72
N VAL A 63 15.71 28.55 1.63
CA VAL A 63 16.53 28.24 0.46
C VAL A 63 16.34 29.32 -0.60
N TYR A 64 17.45 29.81 -1.15
CA TYR A 64 17.45 30.68 -2.35
C TYR A 64 18.04 29.90 -3.51
N GLN A 65 17.39 29.96 -4.65
CA GLN A 65 17.80 29.26 -5.86
C GLN A 65 18.18 30.27 -6.95
N THR A 66 19.08 29.86 -7.83
CA THR A 66 19.36 30.64 -9.04
C THR A 66 18.10 30.61 -9.92
N GLY A 67 17.57 31.76 -10.23
CA GLY A 67 16.43 31.91 -11.12
C GLY A 67 16.88 32.02 -12.58
N ASP A 68 15.89 32.14 -13.46
CA ASP A 68 16.11 32.44 -14.85
C ASP A 68 16.75 33.84 -14.93
N GLY A 69 17.92 33.93 -15.52
CA GLY A 69 18.61 35.23 -15.65
C GLY A 69 17.85 36.20 -16.52
N TYR A 70 18.28 37.47 -16.52
CA TYR A 70 17.71 38.53 -17.34
C TYR A 70 18.77 39.15 -18.24
N TYR A 71 18.38 39.57 -19.46
CA TYR A 71 19.23 40.29 -20.38
C TYR A 71 19.05 41.78 -20.17
N PHE A 72 20.12 42.50 -19.92
CA PHE A 72 20.12 43.96 -19.76
C PHE A 72 20.79 44.61 -20.98
N GLY A 73 20.05 45.49 -21.68
CA GLY A 73 20.55 46.25 -22.85
C GLY A 73 21.10 45.36 -23.96
N ASP A 74 22.18 45.81 -24.58
CA ASP A 74 22.83 45.10 -25.68
C ASP A 74 23.86 44.06 -25.24
N TYR A 75 23.96 43.78 -23.95
CA TYR A 75 24.90 42.79 -23.43
C TYR A 75 24.49 41.37 -23.81
N PRO A 76 25.36 40.60 -24.51
CA PRO A 76 25.00 39.30 -25.04
C PRO A 76 24.89 38.18 -23.97
N GLY A 77 25.13 38.49 -22.71
CA GLY A 77 25.10 37.57 -21.59
C GLY A 77 23.89 37.77 -20.71
N GLN A 78 23.41 36.67 -20.16
CA GLN A 78 22.34 36.64 -19.17
C GLN A 78 22.89 36.98 -17.76
N THR A 79 22.30 37.98 -17.12
CA THR A 79 22.65 38.30 -15.73
C THR A 79 21.93 37.34 -14.80
N PRO A 80 22.64 36.64 -13.90
CA PRO A 80 22.00 35.72 -12.94
C PRO A 80 20.98 36.44 -12.09
N SER A 81 19.82 35.79 -11.85
CA SER A 81 18.82 36.20 -10.89
C SER A 81 18.75 35.20 -9.76
N TYR A 82 18.20 35.61 -8.64
CA TYR A 82 17.92 34.74 -7.51
C TYR A 82 16.42 34.78 -7.22
N LYS A 83 15.85 33.63 -6.90
CA LYS A 83 14.46 33.51 -6.46
C LYS A 83 14.42 32.76 -5.15
N GLU A 84 13.39 33.02 -4.37
CA GLU A 84 13.12 32.22 -3.17
C GLU A 84 12.78 30.78 -3.60
N GLY A 85 13.41 29.84 -2.94
CA GLY A 85 13.04 28.42 -3.00
C GLY A 85 11.96 28.09 -1.98
N ASP A 86 11.88 26.83 -1.59
CA ASP A 86 10.88 26.40 -0.61
C ASP A 86 11.06 27.13 0.73
N LEU A 87 9.94 27.54 1.29
CA LEU A 87 9.93 28.14 2.64
C LEU A 87 10.39 27.12 3.66
N GLY A 88 11.36 27.53 4.49
CA GLY A 88 11.86 26.70 5.57
C GLY A 88 10.79 26.42 6.62
N THR A 89 10.88 25.27 7.27
CA THR A 89 10.00 24.85 8.38
C THR A 89 10.72 25.11 9.71
N PRO A 90 10.38 26.19 10.47
CA PRO A 90 11.14 26.58 11.67
C PRO A 90 11.12 25.53 12.79
N HIS A 91 10.07 24.72 12.85
CA HIS A 91 9.82 23.77 13.93
C HIS A 91 9.87 22.31 13.45
N VAL A 92 11.01 21.91 12.90
CA VAL A 92 11.24 20.51 12.53
C VAL A 92 11.55 19.71 13.78
N THR A 93 10.81 18.61 13.96
CA THR A 93 11.01 17.67 15.07
C THR A 93 11.23 16.26 14.53
N TRP A 94 11.60 15.35 15.40
CA TRP A 94 11.67 13.94 15.07
C TRP A 94 10.27 13.35 14.86
N GLU A 95 10.17 12.44 13.93
CA GLU A 95 8.98 11.56 13.85
C GLU A 95 8.93 10.67 15.08
N LYS A 96 7.72 10.41 15.58
CA LYS A 96 7.52 9.62 16.81
C LYS A 96 6.55 8.48 16.54
N ALA A 97 6.79 7.36 17.20
CA ALA A 97 5.91 6.20 17.19
C ALA A 97 5.60 5.74 18.62
N LYS A 98 4.32 5.70 18.95
CA LYS A 98 3.81 5.00 20.16
C LYS A 98 3.56 3.56 19.77
N LYS A 99 4.32 2.66 20.37
CA LYS A 99 4.26 1.23 20.10
C LYS A 99 3.66 0.51 21.31
N PHE A 100 2.66 -0.28 21.06
CA PHE A 100 2.04 -1.18 22.02
C PHE A 100 2.09 -2.59 21.47
N ASP A 101 2.53 -3.54 22.28
CA ASP A 101 2.69 -4.91 21.91
C ASP A 101 2.28 -5.82 23.06
N VAL A 102 1.51 -6.88 22.76
CA VAL A 102 1.13 -7.92 23.73
C VAL A 102 1.34 -9.27 23.07
N GLY A 103 2.15 -10.11 23.71
CA GLY A 103 2.50 -11.43 23.25
C GLY A 103 2.13 -12.54 24.21
N LEU A 104 1.85 -13.70 23.65
CA LEU A 104 1.59 -14.94 24.35
C LEU A 104 2.54 -16.02 23.83
N ASP A 105 3.35 -16.60 24.73
CA ASP A 105 4.13 -17.79 24.45
C ASP A 105 3.56 -18.96 25.25
N MET A 106 3.28 -20.08 24.59
CA MET A 106 2.68 -21.25 25.22
C MET A 106 3.27 -22.55 24.67
N ASN A 107 3.64 -23.48 25.56
CA ASN A 107 4.01 -24.82 25.19
C ASN A 107 3.00 -25.80 25.79
N LEU A 108 2.45 -26.65 24.95
CA LEU A 108 1.40 -27.61 25.28
C LEU A 108 1.84 -29.03 24.98
N PHE A 109 1.60 -29.94 25.95
CA PHE A 109 1.79 -31.39 25.82
C PHE A 109 3.21 -31.79 25.37
N ASP A 110 4.22 -30.98 25.62
CA ASP A 110 5.60 -31.13 25.10
C ASP A 110 5.71 -31.25 23.56
N LYS A 111 4.65 -30.95 22.83
CA LYS A 111 4.55 -31.16 21.38
C LYS A 111 4.19 -29.92 20.61
N ILE A 112 3.43 -29.02 21.19
CA ILE A 112 2.92 -27.82 20.52
C ILE A 112 3.56 -26.59 21.14
N SER A 113 4.18 -25.76 20.33
CA SER A 113 4.65 -24.43 20.71
C SER A 113 3.87 -23.38 19.95
N LEU A 114 3.31 -22.43 20.68
CA LEU A 114 2.53 -21.31 20.15
C LEU A 114 3.16 -20.00 20.61
N THR A 115 3.41 -19.11 19.68
CA THR A 115 3.76 -17.71 19.94
C THR A 115 2.83 -16.84 19.12
N VAL A 116 2.14 -15.90 19.76
CA VAL A 116 1.26 -14.94 19.08
C VAL A 116 1.48 -13.57 19.68
N ASP A 117 1.66 -12.59 18.85
CA ASP A 117 1.81 -11.19 19.21
C ASP A 117 0.74 -10.33 18.55
N TYR A 118 0.15 -9.44 19.32
CA TYR A 118 -0.65 -8.33 18.81
C TYR A 118 0.12 -7.04 18.97
N PHE A 119 0.21 -6.27 17.89
CA PHE A 119 0.87 -4.97 17.91
C PHE A 119 -0.05 -3.84 17.45
N HIS A 120 0.17 -2.65 18.02
CA HIS A 120 -0.50 -1.42 17.64
C HIS A 120 0.49 -0.26 17.68
N ASP A 121 0.84 0.25 16.50
CA ASP A 121 1.77 1.35 16.30
C ASP A 121 1.01 2.60 15.85
N LYS A 122 1.04 3.66 16.65
CA LYS A 122 0.59 4.98 16.23
C LYS A 122 1.81 5.85 15.94
N ARG A 123 2.04 6.19 14.68
CA ARG A 123 3.09 7.14 14.26
C ARG A 123 2.48 8.52 14.09
N TYR A 124 3.15 9.53 14.61
CA TYR A 124 2.72 10.92 14.58
C TYR A 124 3.93 11.85 14.43
N ASP A 125 3.66 13.12 14.17
CA ASP A 125 4.70 14.08 13.79
C ASP A 125 5.51 13.60 12.57
N GLN A 126 4.88 12.84 11.66
CA GLN A 126 5.54 12.36 10.45
C GLN A 126 5.74 13.50 9.46
N LEU A 127 6.92 13.54 8.85
CA LEU A 127 7.33 14.59 7.94
C LEU A 127 6.68 14.38 6.56
N VAL A 128 5.79 15.28 6.17
CA VAL A 128 5.08 15.24 4.88
C VAL A 128 5.02 16.61 4.23
N SER A 129 4.98 16.62 2.91
CA SER A 129 4.70 17.84 2.13
C SER A 129 3.26 18.27 2.34
N ARG A 130 3.05 19.57 2.45
CA ARG A 130 1.73 20.18 2.65
C ARG A 130 1.01 20.33 1.32
N GLY A 131 -0.07 19.60 1.15
CA GLY A 131 -0.98 19.74 0.02
C GLY A 131 -2.14 20.71 0.25
N ASP A 132 -2.33 21.14 1.51
CA ASP A 132 -3.41 22.04 1.95
C ASP A 132 -3.10 23.53 1.73
N ILE A 133 -1.87 23.86 1.28
CA ILE A 133 -1.47 25.22 0.98
C ILE A 133 -1.77 25.53 -0.49
N PRO A 134 -2.53 26.60 -0.79
CA PRO A 134 -2.87 26.96 -2.15
C PRO A 134 -1.63 27.33 -2.98
N VAL A 135 -1.54 26.81 -4.20
CA VAL A 135 -0.43 27.08 -5.16
C VAL A 135 -0.31 28.58 -5.54
N ILE A 136 -1.37 29.36 -5.35
CA ILE A 136 -1.38 30.81 -5.64
C ILE A 136 -0.34 31.59 -4.82
N ILE A 137 0.16 31.03 -3.73
CA ILE A 137 1.26 31.65 -2.95
C ILE A 137 2.55 31.72 -3.78
N GLY A 138 2.70 30.87 -4.82
CA GLY A 138 3.82 30.92 -5.77
C GLY A 138 5.15 30.42 -5.20
N ILE A 139 5.21 29.99 -3.93
CA ILE A 139 6.41 29.47 -3.27
C ILE A 139 6.09 28.06 -2.73
N GLY A 140 7.01 27.13 -2.93
CA GLY A 140 6.95 25.80 -2.34
C GLY A 140 7.17 25.84 -0.83
N HIS A 141 6.80 24.79 -0.15
CA HIS A 141 6.96 24.62 1.29
C HIS A 141 7.78 23.38 1.60
N SER A 142 8.75 23.51 2.48
CA SER A 142 9.46 22.37 3.04
C SER A 142 8.47 21.47 3.79
N PRO A 143 8.74 20.15 3.85
CA PRO A 143 7.91 19.22 4.62
C PRO A 143 7.75 19.63 6.08
N ASN A 144 6.59 19.29 6.65
CA ASN A 144 6.23 19.60 8.04
C ASN A 144 5.89 18.31 8.81
N ASN A 145 6.14 18.31 10.13
CA ASN A 145 5.85 17.19 11.02
C ASN A 145 4.39 17.17 11.45
N ILE A 146 3.47 16.76 10.57
CA ILE A 146 2.02 16.87 10.80
C ILE A 146 1.22 15.61 10.48
N ALA A 147 1.79 14.63 9.77
CA ALA A 147 1.01 13.44 9.43
C ALA A 147 0.95 12.42 10.57
N GLU A 148 -0.13 11.66 10.56
CA GLU A 148 -0.36 10.55 11.49
C GLU A 148 -0.76 9.29 10.72
N THR A 149 -0.15 8.16 11.10
CA THR A 149 -0.53 6.83 10.60
C THR A 149 -0.69 5.85 11.75
N ILE A 150 -1.52 4.85 11.53
CA ILE A 150 -1.70 3.73 12.46
C ILE A 150 -1.35 2.46 11.70
N ASN A 151 -0.63 1.56 12.37
CA ASN A 151 -0.39 0.20 11.90
C ASN A 151 -0.69 -0.77 13.03
N GLN A 152 -1.51 -1.79 12.77
CA GLN A 152 -1.89 -2.78 13.78
C GLN A 152 -2.04 -4.15 13.12
N GLY A 153 -1.83 -5.18 13.92
CA GLY A 153 -1.91 -6.52 13.39
C GLY A 153 -1.58 -7.60 14.40
N PHE A 154 -1.47 -8.80 13.86
CA PHE A 154 -1.09 -10.00 14.59
C PHE A 154 0.01 -10.72 13.83
N ASP A 155 0.99 -11.22 14.52
CA ASP A 155 1.94 -12.18 13.99
C ASP A 155 2.14 -13.33 14.95
N GLY A 156 2.62 -14.44 14.42
CA GLY A 156 2.81 -15.59 15.29
C GLY A 156 3.32 -16.81 14.55
N GLN A 157 3.55 -17.82 15.38
CA GLN A 157 4.06 -19.10 14.95
C GLN A 157 3.39 -20.22 15.76
N ILE A 158 3.04 -21.30 15.07
CA ILE A 158 2.55 -22.54 15.66
C ILE A 158 3.44 -23.65 15.19
N SER A 159 4.10 -24.34 16.12
CA SER A 159 4.95 -25.49 15.82
C SER A 159 4.37 -26.73 16.49
N TYR A 160 4.40 -27.84 15.79
CA TYR A 160 4.06 -29.15 16.30
C TYR A 160 5.18 -30.13 15.97
N GLN A 161 5.59 -30.92 16.97
CA GLN A 161 6.55 -31.99 16.80
C GLN A 161 6.11 -33.23 17.58
N ASP A 162 6.22 -34.37 16.93
CA ASP A 162 5.89 -35.64 17.56
C ASP A 162 6.68 -36.79 16.94
N ARG A 163 6.73 -37.90 17.66
CA ARG A 163 7.37 -39.13 17.20
C ARG A 163 6.37 -40.28 17.14
N PHE A 164 6.14 -40.78 15.94
CA PHE A 164 5.26 -41.91 15.67
C PHE A 164 6.09 -43.18 15.40
N GLY A 165 6.43 -43.88 16.45
CA GLY A 165 7.31 -45.05 16.35
C GLY A 165 8.71 -44.68 15.90
N ASN A 166 9.09 -45.02 14.65
CA ASN A 166 10.38 -44.68 14.06
C ASN A 166 10.32 -43.45 13.12
N PHE A 167 9.21 -42.77 13.09
CA PHE A 167 9.01 -41.56 12.26
C PHE A 167 8.91 -40.33 13.17
N ASP A 168 9.88 -39.43 13.01
CA ASP A 168 9.85 -38.11 13.65
C ASP A 168 9.16 -37.14 12.70
N PHE A 169 8.09 -36.49 13.14
CA PHE A 169 7.33 -35.51 12.38
C PHE A 169 7.46 -34.12 13.01
N ASN A 170 7.62 -33.13 12.16
CA ASN A 170 7.56 -31.73 12.58
C ASN A 170 6.74 -30.91 11.57
N THR A 171 6.04 -29.92 12.06
CA THR A 171 5.38 -28.92 11.22
C THR A 171 5.43 -27.56 11.91
N ASN A 172 5.53 -26.52 11.11
CA ASN A 172 5.58 -25.15 11.60
C ASN A 172 4.78 -24.24 10.68
N VAL A 173 3.88 -23.46 11.24
CA VAL A 173 3.11 -22.44 10.57
C VAL A 173 3.52 -21.08 11.13
N VAL A 174 3.94 -20.17 10.27
CA VAL A 174 4.25 -18.79 10.59
C VAL A 174 3.25 -17.91 9.86
N PHE A 175 2.64 -16.97 10.53
CA PHE A 175 1.69 -16.04 9.94
C PHE A 175 1.95 -14.62 10.41
N SER A 176 1.65 -13.67 9.55
CA SER A 176 1.63 -12.25 9.90
C SER A 176 0.47 -11.57 9.17
N TYR A 177 -0.25 -10.77 9.89
CA TYR A 177 -1.30 -9.90 9.37
C TYR A 177 -1.13 -8.50 9.90
N ALA A 178 -0.93 -7.53 9.02
CA ALA A 178 -0.73 -6.13 9.37
C ALA A 178 -1.58 -5.21 8.51
N LYS A 179 -2.30 -4.30 9.14
CA LYS A 179 -3.13 -3.31 8.46
C LYS A 179 -2.79 -1.91 8.89
N ASN A 180 -2.43 -1.08 7.94
CA ASN A 180 -2.12 0.32 8.19
C ASN A 180 -3.25 1.23 7.71
N LYS A 181 -3.26 2.46 8.22
CA LYS A 181 -4.23 3.48 7.86
C LYS A 181 -3.62 4.87 8.02
N VAL A 182 -3.80 5.72 7.03
CA VAL A 182 -3.52 7.14 7.14
C VAL A 182 -4.60 7.76 8.04
N LYS A 183 -4.20 8.23 9.21
CA LYS A 183 -5.11 8.88 10.17
C LYS A 183 -5.31 10.35 9.83
N TYR A 184 -4.22 11.00 9.48
CA TYR A 184 -4.18 12.40 9.05
C TYR A 184 -3.02 12.61 8.08
N LYS A 185 -3.27 13.36 7.03
CA LYS A 185 -2.32 13.86 6.04
C LYS A 185 -2.79 15.26 5.65
N ALA A 186 -1.88 16.22 5.58
CA ALA A 186 -2.22 17.57 5.12
C ALA A 186 -2.46 17.56 3.60
N GLU A 187 -3.57 16.97 3.19
CA GLU A 187 -4.03 16.95 1.80
C GLU A 187 -4.97 18.12 1.52
N ALA A 188 -4.98 18.59 0.27
CA ALA A 188 -5.95 19.60 -0.17
C ALA A 188 -7.37 19.10 0.08
N GLN A 189 -8.27 20.02 0.40
CA GLN A 189 -9.69 19.67 0.54
C GLN A 189 -10.21 19.13 -0.79
N GLN A 190 -10.54 17.86 -0.81
CA GLN A 190 -11.05 17.19 -2.00
C GLN A 190 -12.53 17.56 -2.23
N LYS A 191 -12.90 17.76 -3.50
CA LYS A 191 -14.29 18.04 -3.88
C LYS A 191 -15.21 16.87 -3.52
N TYR A 192 -14.70 15.65 -3.65
CA TYR A 192 -15.43 14.42 -3.35
C TYR A 192 -14.68 13.56 -2.34
N SER A 193 -15.40 12.91 -1.45
CA SER A 193 -14.82 12.11 -0.35
C SER A 193 -14.05 10.87 -0.81
N TRP A 194 -14.37 10.32 -1.99
CA TRP A 194 -13.66 9.16 -2.53
C TRP A 194 -12.26 9.47 -3.05
N LEU A 195 -11.94 10.74 -3.30
CA LEU A 195 -10.62 11.19 -3.71
C LEU A 195 -9.64 11.29 -2.54
N ALA A 196 -10.13 11.30 -1.29
CA ALA A 196 -9.30 11.49 -0.12
C ALA A 196 -8.44 10.27 0.19
N GLU A 197 -7.15 10.49 0.44
CA GLU A 197 -6.22 9.47 0.93
C GLU A 197 -6.36 9.23 2.43
N THR A 198 -6.76 10.25 3.19
CA THR A 198 -7.03 10.14 4.63
C THR A 198 -8.10 9.08 4.88
N GLY A 199 -7.79 8.16 5.78
CA GLY A 199 -8.68 7.04 6.07
C GLY A 199 -8.41 5.78 5.25
N LYS A 200 -7.56 5.84 4.22
CA LYS A 200 -7.14 4.70 3.41
C LYS A 200 -5.80 4.13 3.90
N PRO A 201 -5.42 2.92 3.47
CA PRO A 201 -4.08 2.40 3.69
C PRO A 201 -3.01 3.27 3.02
N LEU A 202 -1.79 3.21 3.56
CA LEU A 202 -0.61 3.77 2.87
C LEU A 202 -0.43 3.09 1.51
N ASN A 203 -0.07 3.89 0.50
CA ASN A 203 0.12 3.41 -0.88
C ASN A 203 -1.14 2.78 -1.49
N GLN A 204 -2.32 3.19 -1.04
CA GLN A 204 -3.57 2.84 -1.70
C GLN A 204 -3.53 3.35 -3.14
N PRO A 205 -3.66 2.49 -4.16
CA PRO A 205 -3.79 2.96 -5.52
C PRO A 205 -5.13 3.67 -5.73
N PHE A 206 -5.07 4.78 -6.47
CA PHE A 206 -6.24 5.53 -6.93
C PHE A 206 -6.29 5.49 -8.44
N GLY A 207 -7.47 5.32 -8.98
CA GLY A 207 -7.67 5.22 -10.41
C GLY A 207 -9.13 5.03 -10.78
N TYR A 208 -9.37 4.70 -12.04
CA TYR A 208 -10.71 4.52 -12.59
C TYR A 208 -11.26 3.14 -12.28
N LYS A 209 -12.53 3.08 -11.91
CA LYS A 209 -13.24 1.82 -11.71
C LYS A 209 -13.76 1.31 -13.06
N TRP A 210 -13.21 0.20 -13.52
CA TRP A 210 -13.65 -0.45 -14.75
C TRP A 210 -15.03 -1.10 -14.57
N VAL A 211 -15.92 -0.87 -15.56
CA VAL A 211 -17.29 -1.41 -15.58
C VAL A 211 -17.58 -2.25 -16.82
N GLY A 212 -16.62 -2.40 -17.73
CA GLY A 212 -16.75 -3.18 -18.94
C GLY A 212 -16.04 -2.55 -20.12
N TYR A 213 -16.42 -2.95 -21.31
CA TYR A 213 -15.98 -2.35 -22.57
C TYR A 213 -17.11 -1.54 -23.19
N TYR A 214 -16.78 -0.48 -23.91
CA TYR A 214 -17.78 0.18 -24.74
C TYR A 214 -18.26 -0.80 -25.81
N THR A 215 -19.57 -0.93 -25.94
CA THR A 215 -20.20 -1.77 -26.96
C THR A 215 -20.51 -0.97 -28.22
N PRO A 216 -20.79 -1.61 -29.38
CA PRO A 216 -21.24 -0.89 -30.56
C PRO A 216 -22.51 -0.08 -30.31
N GLU A 217 -23.43 -0.58 -29.48
CA GLU A 217 -24.66 0.12 -29.07
C GLU A 217 -24.34 1.36 -28.23
N ASP A 218 -23.38 1.27 -27.32
CA ASP A 218 -22.89 2.43 -26.55
C ASP A 218 -22.38 3.53 -27.49
N ILE A 219 -21.61 3.16 -28.52
CA ILE A 219 -21.08 4.13 -29.48
C ILE A 219 -22.18 4.84 -30.26
N VAL A 220 -23.22 4.10 -30.67
CA VAL A 220 -24.40 4.69 -31.35
C VAL A 220 -25.11 5.68 -30.41
N LYS A 221 -25.29 5.34 -29.13
CA LYS A 221 -25.90 6.23 -28.14
C LYS A 221 -25.07 7.51 -27.91
N ILE A 222 -23.74 7.39 -27.83
CA ILE A 222 -22.83 8.53 -27.69
C ILE A 222 -22.94 9.46 -28.90
N GLN A 223 -22.90 8.90 -30.12
CA GLN A 223 -22.97 9.67 -31.36
C GLN A 223 -24.33 10.36 -31.56
N SER A 224 -25.41 9.74 -31.11
CA SER A 224 -26.74 10.32 -31.20
C SER A 224 -27.07 11.33 -30.07
N GLY A 225 -26.20 11.46 -29.08
CA GLY A 225 -26.44 12.31 -27.92
C GLY A 225 -27.62 11.82 -27.04
N ALA A 226 -27.82 10.50 -26.99
CA ALA A 226 -28.88 9.91 -26.20
C ALA A 226 -28.69 10.20 -24.72
N LYS A 227 -29.79 10.44 -23.97
CA LYS A 227 -29.73 10.75 -22.53
C LYS A 227 -29.18 9.61 -21.67
N ASP A 228 -29.26 8.39 -22.15
CA ASP A 228 -28.76 7.17 -21.54
C ASP A 228 -27.42 6.72 -22.14
N ALA A 229 -26.72 7.60 -22.84
CA ALA A 229 -25.38 7.33 -23.31
C ALA A 229 -24.42 7.21 -22.11
N PRO A 230 -23.47 6.25 -22.15
CA PRO A 230 -22.46 6.15 -21.10
C PRO A 230 -21.54 7.37 -21.10
N ALA A 231 -21.01 7.72 -19.93
CA ALA A 231 -20.03 8.77 -19.76
C ALA A 231 -18.77 8.48 -20.60
N VAL A 232 -18.16 9.53 -21.11
CA VAL A 232 -16.97 9.46 -21.97
C VAL A 232 -15.83 10.31 -21.40
N PRO A 233 -14.56 9.95 -21.62
CA PRO A 233 -13.44 10.78 -21.23
C PRO A 233 -13.44 12.13 -21.92
N TYR A 234 -13.03 13.14 -21.19
CA TYR A 234 -12.74 14.45 -21.79
C TYR A 234 -11.41 14.37 -22.56
N THR A 235 -11.50 14.09 -23.86
CA THR A 235 -10.34 13.93 -24.76
C THR A 235 -10.75 14.23 -26.20
N ASP A 236 -9.79 14.68 -27.01
CA ASP A 236 -9.98 14.91 -28.44
C ASP A 236 -10.07 13.59 -29.24
N ILE A 237 -9.78 12.45 -28.61
CA ILE A 237 -9.82 11.13 -29.24
C ILE A 237 -11.13 10.45 -28.87
N PRO A 238 -12.05 10.26 -29.83
CA PRO A 238 -13.33 9.63 -29.55
C PRO A 238 -13.17 8.16 -29.14
N VAL A 239 -13.94 7.73 -28.15
CA VAL A 239 -14.01 6.33 -27.73
C VAL A 239 -14.56 5.45 -28.86
N GLN A 240 -14.14 4.22 -28.89
CA GLN A 240 -14.57 3.22 -29.85
C GLN A 240 -15.02 1.94 -29.13
N ALA A 241 -15.81 1.12 -29.82
CA ALA A 241 -16.21 -0.18 -29.30
C ALA A 241 -14.96 -1.03 -28.96
N GLY A 242 -14.96 -1.63 -27.77
CA GLY A 242 -13.84 -2.37 -27.23
C GLY A 242 -12.83 -1.57 -26.40
N ASP A 243 -13.01 -0.26 -26.26
CA ASP A 243 -12.25 0.53 -25.29
C ASP A 243 -12.76 0.28 -23.88
N LEU A 244 -11.90 0.48 -22.87
CA LEU A 244 -12.26 0.34 -21.47
C LEU A 244 -13.31 1.39 -21.08
N LYS A 245 -14.38 0.97 -20.44
CA LYS A 245 -15.45 1.83 -19.92
C LYS A 245 -15.33 1.92 -18.40
N TYR A 246 -15.39 3.14 -17.87
CA TYR A 246 -15.24 3.43 -16.45
C TYR A 246 -16.53 3.96 -15.83
N ALA A 247 -16.64 3.80 -14.51
CA ALA A 247 -17.74 4.35 -13.76
C ALA A 247 -17.59 5.88 -13.63
N ASP A 248 -18.65 6.59 -13.95
CA ASP A 248 -18.85 8.00 -13.64
C ASP A 248 -19.33 8.10 -12.19
N LEU A 249 -18.43 8.50 -11.29
CA LEU A 249 -18.70 8.53 -9.85
C LEU A 249 -19.47 9.75 -9.40
N ASN A 250 -19.35 10.86 -10.13
CA ASN A 250 -20.02 12.11 -9.85
C ASN A 250 -21.31 12.33 -10.66
N ASN A 251 -21.57 11.46 -11.65
CA ASN A 251 -22.70 11.47 -12.57
C ASN A 251 -22.81 12.77 -13.40
N ASP A 252 -21.68 13.32 -13.84
CA ASP A 252 -21.67 14.51 -14.70
C ASP A 252 -21.62 14.18 -16.20
N GLY A 253 -21.51 12.90 -16.57
CA GLY A 253 -21.46 12.40 -17.95
C GLY A 253 -20.06 12.44 -18.57
N THR A 254 -19.04 12.82 -17.80
CA THR A 254 -17.66 12.94 -18.28
C THR A 254 -16.73 12.14 -17.36
N ILE A 255 -15.83 11.35 -17.93
CA ILE A 255 -14.82 10.64 -17.13
C ILE A 255 -13.57 11.51 -17.04
N ASP A 256 -13.28 11.99 -15.83
CA ASP A 256 -12.14 12.85 -15.54
C ASP A 256 -11.45 12.48 -14.21
N ASP A 257 -10.57 13.37 -13.73
CA ASP A 257 -9.86 13.14 -12.47
C ASP A 257 -10.78 13.05 -11.24
N PHE A 258 -12.01 13.55 -11.33
CA PHE A 258 -13.00 13.45 -10.26
C PHE A 258 -13.64 12.06 -10.15
N ASP A 259 -13.48 11.21 -11.16
CA ASP A 259 -13.96 9.82 -11.17
C ASP A 259 -12.90 8.82 -10.69
N LYS A 260 -11.74 9.30 -10.28
CA LYS A 260 -10.73 8.46 -9.66
C LYS A 260 -11.13 8.17 -8.22
N GLY A 261 -11.10 6.90 -7.85
CA GLY A 261 -11.35 6.45 -6.49
C GLY A 261 -10.29 5.45 -6.03
N ALA A 262 -10.38 5.02 -4.79
CA ALA A 262 -9.53 3.94 -4.31
C ALA A 262 -9.87 2.64 -5.04
N ILE A 263 -8.89 2.05 -5.72
CA ILE A 263 -9.00 0.81 -6.47
C ILE A 263 -8.05 -0.24 -5.90
N GLY A 264 -8.42 -1.53 -6.03
CA GLY A 264 -7.56 -2.61 -5.54
C GLY A 264 -7.08 -2.43 -4.10
N LYS A 265 -5.88 -2.90 -3.84
CA LYS A 265 -5.20 -2.89 -2.53
C LYS A 265 -3.77 -2.35 -2.68
N PRO A 266 -3.11 -1.93 -1.59
CA PRO A 266 -1.68 -1.62 -1.62
C PRO A 266 -0.86 -2.75 -2.21
N ASN A 267 0.28 -2.41 -2.80
CA ASN A 267 1.21 -3.40 -3.37
C ASN A 267 2.00 -4.20 -2.32
N LEU A 268 1.95 -3.79 -1.07
CA LEU A 268 2.53 -4.55 0.05
C LEU A 268 1.47 -5.48 0.61
N PRO A 269 1.74 -6.80 0.69
CA PRO A 269 0.81 -7.76 1.27
C PRO A 269 0.48 -7.41 2.72
N SER A 270 -0.80 -7.45 3.08
CA SER A 270 -1.21 -7.32 4.47
C SER A 270 -1.13 -8.65 5.23
N THR A 271 -1.11 -9.77 4.51
CA THR A 271 -1.08 -11.11 5.08
C THR A 271 0.04 -11.92 4.46
N THR A 272 0.86 -12.54 5.29
CA THR A 272 1.86 -13.52 4.86
C THR A 272 1.70 -14.82 5.66
N LEU A 273 1.88 -15.94 4.97
CA LEU A 273 1.77 -17.28 5.56
C LEU A 273 2.95 -18.11 5.09
N GLY A 274 3.62 -18.75 6.03
CA GLY A 274 4.60 -19.79 5.79
C GLY A 274 4.15 -21.08 6.45
N TRP A 275 4.18 -22.20 5.75
CA TRP A 275 3.91 -23.51 6.29
C TRP A 275 4.99 -24.47 5.88
N SER A 276 5.73 -24.99 6.86
CA SER A 276 6.70 -26.05 6.64
C SER A 276 6.29 -27.31 7.38
N PHE A 277 6.55 -28.44 6.76
CA PHE A 277 6.45 -29.73 7.43
C PHE A 277 7.56 -30.65 6.94
N GLY A 278 7.99 -31.52 7.82
CA GLY A 278 9.08 -32.43 7.55
C GLY A 278 9.02 -33.67 8.41
N GLY A 279 9.90 -34.58 8.13
CA GLY A 279 10.03 -35.80 8.89
C GLY A 279 11.36 -36.51 8.66
N TYR A 280 11.64 -37.39 9.61
CA TYR A 280 12.80 -38.28 9.57
C TYR A 280 12.35 -39.73 9.78
N TRP A 281 12.77 -40.61 8.91
CA TRP A 281 12.46 -42.03 8.99
C TRP A 281 13.66 -42.90 8.51
N LYS A 282 14.19 -43.69 9.39
CA LYS A 282 15.24 -44.70 9.07
C LYS A 282 16.38 -44.18 8.21
N GLY A 283 16.90 -42.98 8.49
CA GLY A 283 17.99 -42.38 7.75
C GLY A 283 17.58 -41.47 6.59
N PHE A 284 16.29 -41.40 6.24
CA PHE A 284 15.74 -40.47 5.27
C PHE A 284 15.14 -39.27 5.95
N SER A 285 15.44 -38.07 5.50
CA SER A 285 14.83 -36.83 5.94
C SER A 285 14.22 -36.09 4.77
N PHE A 286 13.08 -35.44 5.00
CA PHE A 286 12.46 -34.52 4.03
C PHE A 286 11.94 -33.27 4.74
N ASN A 287 11.89 -32.19 4.03
CA ASN A 287 11.25 -30.94 4.47
C ASN A 287 10.60 -30.26 3.25
N VAL A 288 9.37 -29.78 3.44
CA VAL A 288 8.61 -29.08 2.44
C VAL A 288 8.19 -27.73 3.02
N LEU A 289 8.36 -26.66 2.25
CA LEU A 289 7.96 -25.30 2.62
C LEU A 289 6.98 -24.77 1.59
N PHE A 290 5.83 -24.28 2.07
CA PHE A 290 4.90 -23.45 1.32
C PHE A 290 4.97 -22.04 1.89
N GLN A 291 5.00 -21.06 0.99
CA GLN A 291 4.95 -19.64 1.36
C GLN A 291 3.96 -18.92 0.47
N GLY A 292 3.14 -18.09 1.08
CA GLY A 292 2.14 -17.29 0.39
C GLY A 292 2.06 -15.88 0.95
N SER A 293 1.66 -14.97 0.08
CA SER A 293 1.33 -13.59 0.43
C SER A 293 -0.04 -13.25 -0.15
N PHE A 294 -0.86 -12.58 0.62
CA PHE A 294 -2.26 -12.33 0.31
C PHE A 294 -2.63 -10.88 0.59
N ASP A 295 -3.78 -10.49 0.08
CA ASP A 295 -4.39 -9.20 0.35
C ASP A 295 -3.56 -8.02 -0.17
N TYR A 296 -3.09 -8.12 -1.42
CA TYR A 296 -2.38 -7.06 -2.12
C TYR A 296 -2.80 -7.01 -3.59
N SER A 297 -2.48 -5.90 -4.28
CA SER A 297 -2.69 -5.76 -5.71
C SER A 297 -1.38 -5.50 -6.43
N PHE A 298 -1.25 -6.07 -7.60
CA PHE A 298 -0.12 -5.87 -8.48
C PHE A 298 -0.58 -5.22 -9.78
N ALA A 299 0.01 -4.08 -10.15
CA ALA A 299 -0.33 -3.38 -11.38
C ALA A 299 0.37 -4.03 -12.59
N ILE A 300 -0.42 -4.43 -13.58
CA ILE A 300 0.07 -4.89 -14.88
C ILE A 300 0.17 -3.67 -15.79
N ASN A 301 1.38 -3.21 -16.02
CA ASN A 301 1.62 -2.06 -16.88
C ASN A 301 2.93 -2.19 -17.66
N GLY A 302 3.12 -1.26 -18.57
CA GLY A 302 4.36 -1.11 -19.29
C GLY A 302 4.45 -1.89 -20.60
N THR A 303 5.65 -1.95 -21.15
CA THR A 303 5.91 -2.40 -22.51
C THR A 303 5.53 -3.85 -22.81
N GLY A 304 5.51 -4.71 -21.80
CA GLY A 304 5.11 -6.12 -21.97
C GLY A 304 3.61 -6.34 -22.15
N ILE A 305 2.79 -5.37 -21.77
CA ILE A 305 1.32 -5.48 -21.77
C ILE A 305 0.71 -4.55 -22.83
N GLU A 306 1.24 -3.35 -22.99
CA GLU A 306 0.71 -2.40 -23.96
C GLU A 306 1.06 -2.81 -25.38
N SER A 307 0.03 -2.96 -26.20
CA SER A 307 0.20 -3.27 -27.63
C SER A 307 1.01 -2.18 -28.35
N PHE A 308 1.78 -2.58 -29.36
CA PHE A 308 2.64 -1.73 -30.18
C PHE A 308 3.82 -1.04 -29.45
N LYS A 309 3.96 -1.22 -28.13
CA LYS A 309 5.15 -0.76 -27.38
C LYS A 309 6.21 -1.83 -27.22
N SER A 310 5.84 -3.11 -27.42
CA SER A 310 6.73 -4.27 -27.36
C SER A 310 6.18 -5.42 -28.20
N GLN A 311 6.72 -6.61 -27.97
CA GLN A 311 6.22 -7.84 -28.61
C GLN A 311 4.80 -8.16 -28.13
N PHE A 312 4.00 -8.73 -29.05
CA PHE A 312 2.67 -9.21 -28.69
C PHE A 312 2.75 -10.41 -27.75
N GLN A 313 1.93 -10.40 -26.72
CA GLN A 313 1.79 -11.46 -25.75
C GLN A 313 0.52 -12.29 -26.00
N PRO A 314 0.44 -13.53 -25.47
CA PRO A 314 -0.78 -14.37 -25.63
C PRO A 314 -2.06 -13.69 -25.15
N ILE A 315 -1.99 -12.80 -24.16
CA ILE A 315 -3.15 -12.04 -23.68
C ILE A 315 -3.78 -11.19 -24.79
N HIS A 316 -2.99 -10.68 -25.73
CA HIS A 316 -3.50 -9.88 -26.84
C HIS A 316 -4.38 -10.69 -27.81
N GLN A 317 -4.29 -12.03 -27.81
CA GLN A 317 -5.21 -12.88 -28.55
C GLN A 317 -6.62 -12.87 -27.96
N LYS A 318 -6.74 -12.55 -26.65
CA LYS A 318 -8.00 -12.45 -25.95
C LYS A 318 -8.61 -11.03 -26.02
N ARG A 319 -8.09 -10.21 -26.91
CA ARG A 319 -8.57 -8.84 -27.11
C ARG A 319 -10.00 -8.79 -27.59
N TRP A 320 -10.63 -7.65 -27.34
CA TRP A 320 -11.91 -7.32 -27.93
C TRP A 320 -11.81 -7.25 -29.45
N THR A 321 -12.72 -7.92 -30.16
CA THR A 321 -12.97 -7.76 -31.60
C THR A 321 -14.47 -7.84 -31.81
N GLN A 322 -14.98 -7.21 -32.87
CA GLN A 322 -16.39 -7.25 -33.21
C GLN A 322 -16.93 -8.71 -33.32
N GLU A 323 -16.15 -9.56 -33.98
CA GLU A 323 -16.52 -10.98 -34.16
C GLU A 323 -16.68 -11.73 -32.83
N LYS A 324 -15.75 -11.53 -31.87
CA LYS A 324 -15.83 -12.15 -30.55
C LYS A 324 -16.99 -11.63 -29.74
N TYR A 325 -17.24 -10.33 -29.82
CA TYR A 325 -18.36 -9.70 -29.16
C TYR A 325 -19.70 -10.28 -29.68
N GLU A 326 -19.91 -10.38 -30.99
CA GLU A 326 -21.09 -10.91 -31.59
C GLU A 326 -21.30 -12.43 -31.29
N LYS A 327 -20.21 -13.19 -31.18
CA LYS A 327 -20.25 -14.61 -30.80
C LYS A 327 -20.38 -14.84 -29.30
N GLY A 328 -20.28 -13.80 -28.45
CA GLY A 328 -20.28 -13.93 -27.00
C GLY A 328 -19.05 -14.67 -26.45
N GLU A 329 -17.92 -14.62 -27.16
CA GLU A 329 -16.66 -15.22 -26.70
C GLU A 329 -16.05 -14.44 -25.53
N GLY A 330 -15.21 -15.11 -24.72
CA GLY A 330 -14.52 -14.47 -23.61
C GLY A 330 -13.51 -13.41 -24.07
N ILE A 331 -13.66 -12.17 -23.57
CA ILE A 331 -12.81 -11.04 -23.87
C ILE A 331 -12.10 -10.61 -22.57
N GLU A 332 -10.78 -10.65 -22.56
CA GLU A 332 -9.96 -10.35 -21.37
C GLU A 332 -9.03 -9.17 -21.60
N PHE A 333 -9.03 -8.57 -22.80
CA PHE A 333 -8.14 -7.46 -23.15
C PHE A 333 -8.90 -6.45 -24.05
N PRO A 334 -8.66 -5.13 -23.91
CA PRO A 334 -9.31 -4.14 -24.74
C PRO A 334 -8.94 -4.30 -26.22
N ARG A 335 -9.63 -3.60 -27.10
CA ARG A 335 -9.25 -3.55 -28.51
C ARG A 335 -7.81 -3.06 -28.68
N LEU A 336 -7.10 -3.55 -29.67
CA LEU A 336 -5.78 -3.04 -30.02
C LEU A 336 -5.92 -1.72 -30.80
N THR A 337 -5.12 -0.75 -30.42
CA THR A 337 -5.06 0.54 -31.11
C THR A 337 -3.60 0.94 -31.33
N SER A 338 -3.31 1.54 -32.50
CA SER A 338 -2.00 2.12 -32.79
C SER A 338 -1.73 3.43 -32.05
N ASN A 339 -2.77 4.03 -31.47
CA ASN A 339 -2.68 5.23 -30.63
C ASN A 339 -3.17 4.91 -29.21
N PRO A 340 -2.33 4.28 -28.34
CA PRO A 340 -2.72 3.87 -27.00
C PRO A 340 -2.68 5.01 -25.98
N SER A 341 -2.75 6.27 -26.41
CA SER A 341 -2.55 7.44 -25.54
C SER A 341 -3.81 7.88 -24.78
N THR A 342 -4.89 7.12 -24.83
CA THR A 342 -6.13 7.46 -24.14
C THR A 342 -6.27 6.75 -22.80
N ILE A 343 -7.02 7.35 -21.88
CA ILE A 343 -7.34 6.74 -20.57
C ILE A 343 -8.07 5.40 -20.71
N ASN A 344 -8.74 5.18 -21.85
CA ASN A 344 -9.53 3.97 -22.12
C ASN A 344 -8.71 2.82 -22.71
N SER A 345 -7.45 3.04 -23.04
CA SER A 345 -6.63 2.01 -23.69
C SER A 345 -5.22 1.87 -23.13
N ALA A 346 -4.71 2.87 -22.43
CA ALA A 346 -3.35 2.86 -21.90
C ALA A 346 -3.28 2.42 -20.44
N SER A 347 -2.39 1.49 -20.14
CA SER A 347 -2.14 1.01 -18.75
C SER A 347 -1.52 2.07 -17.85
N THR A 348 -0.97 3.16 -18.44
CA THR A 348 -0.45 4.32 -17.72
C THR A 348 -1.55 5.07 -16.95
N TYR A 349 -2.79 4.96 -17.42
CA TYR A 349 -3.95 5.47 -16.69
C TYR A 349 -4.44 4.38 -15.75
N MET A 350 -4.07 4.48 -14.51
CA MET A 350 -4.39 3.48 -13.50
C MET A 350 -5.90 3.21 -13.44
N SER A 351 -6.26 1.94 -13.56
CA SER A 351 -7.62 1.46 -13.32
C SER A 351 -7.57 0.07 -12.69
N ASP A 352 -8.67 -0.36 -12.11
CA ASP A 352 -8.76 -1.71 -11.52
C ASP A 352 -8.72 -2.82 -12.58
N PHE A 353 -8.98 -2.52 -13.86
CA PHE A 353 -8.74 -3.44 -14.96
C PHE A 353 -7.26 -3.90 -15.03
N TRP A 354 -6.32 -2.99 -14.76
CA TRP A 354 -4.89 -3.27 -14.80
C TRP A 354 -4.32 -3.79 -13.47
N LEU A 355 -5.18 -4.10 -12.50
CA LEU A 355 -4.78 -4.64 -11.22
C LEU A 355 -5.09 -6.13 -11.10
N ILE A 356 -4.08 -6.92 -10.79
CA ILE A 356 -4.26 -8.29 -10.31
C ILE A 356 -4.34 -8.25 -8.80
N ASN A 357 -5.47 -8.72 -8.26
CA ASN A 357 -5.68 -8.84 -6.82
C ASN A 357 -5.28 -10.25 -6.36
N ALA A 358 -4.34 -10.34 -5.43
CA ALA A 358 -4.03 -11.57 -4.73
C ALA A 358 -4.91 -11.64 -3.46
N TRP A 359 -5.75 -12.67 -3.41
CA TRP A 359 -6.68 -12.94 -2.32
C TRP A 359 -6.12 -13.96 -1.36
#